data_5498d3861738270d5daec1006b478407
#
_entry.id   5498d3861738270d5daec1006b478407
#
_cell.length_a   1.000
_cell.length_b   1.000
_cell.length_c   1.000
_cell.angle_alpha   90.00
_cell.angle_beta   90.00
_cell.angle_gamma   90.00
#
_symmetry.space_group_name_H-M   'P 1'
#
loop_
_entity.id
_entity.type
_entity.pdbx_description
1 polymer ?
#
loop_
_entity_poly.entity_id
_entity_poly.type
_entity_poly.pdbx_seq_one_letter_code
_entity_poly.pdbx_strand_id
1 'polypeptide(L)'
;MQGLNDAVAAGKARAVGISNCYAWQLEKANAIAERNGWAKFVSMQGHYNLLFREEEREMLPCCRDGSITYTPYSPLASGRLVKPAGEVTKRLTTDAVAKSKYDATKDEDGVIIARVHEIAEKRGLTATQISLGWLLTKDTVPIVGATKLSHVEGAAQAVGVKLSDEETAYLEEPYVPHKLVGVMSFNRE
;
A
#
# COMPACT_ATOMS: atom_id res chain seq x y z
N MET A 1 7.95 19.52 12.68
CA MET A 1 9.29 19.08 12.25
C MET A 1 10.33 19.19 13.36
N GLN A 2 10.43 20.28 14.10
CA GLN A 2 11.47 20.47 15.12
C GLN A 2 11.52 19.32 16.14
N GLY A 3 10.43 18.96 16.79
CA GLY A 3 10.43 17.86 17.79
C GLY A 3 10.83 16.49 17.21
N LEU A 4 10.55 16.22 15.92
CA LEU A 4 11.04 15.02 15.25
C LEU A 4 12.57 15.09 15.03
N ASN A 5 13.07 16.27 14.65
CA ASN A 5 14.51 16.51 14.55
C ASN A 5 15.22 16.30 15.90
N ASP A 6 14.63 16.82 16.99
CA ASP A 6 15.19 16.68 18.33
C ASP A 6 15.29 15.19 18.76
N ALA A 7 14.30 14.38 18.34
CA ALA A 7 14.36 12.93 18.58
C ALA A 7 15.48 12.24 17.78
N VAL A 8 15.74 12.68 16.55
CA VAL A 8 16.87 12.18 15.74
C VAL A 8 18.20 12.66 16.32
N ALA A 9 18.33 13.95 16.64
CA ALA A 9 19.54 14.51 17.23
C ALA A 9 19.90 13.89 18.59
N ALA A 10 18.89 13.54 19.37
CA ALA A 10 19.07 12.84 20.65
C ALA A 10 19.36 11.33 20.51
N GLY A 11 19.45 10.79 19.28
CA GLY A 11 19.68 9.37 19.03
C GLY A 11 18.50 8.45 19.38
N LYS A 12 17.31 9.02 19.68
CA LYS A 12 16.08 8.24 19.96
C LYS A 12 15.43 7.65 18.73
N ALA A 13 15.68 8.25 17.57
CA ALA A 13 15.28 7.74 16.27
C ALA A 13 16.45 7.87 15.28
N ARG A 14 16.59 6.92 14.36
CA ARG A 14 17.59 7.02 13.28
C ARG A 14 17.07 7.86 12.13
N ALA A 15 15.79 7.75 11.85
CA ALA A 15 15.09 8.42 10.77
C ALA A 15 13.62 8.63 11.16
N VAL A 16 12.95 9.50 10.44
CA VAL A 16 11.53 9.80 10.64
C VAL A 16 10.76 9.60 9.34
N GLY A 17 9.51 9.18 9.46
CA GLY A 17 8.57 9.01 8.36
C GLY A 17 7.24 9.68 8.66
N ILE A 18 6.42 9.81 7.63
CA ILE A 18 5.06 10.37 7.73
C ILE A 18 4.04 9.34 7.25
N SER A 19 2.79 9.46 7.66
CA SER A 19 1.72 8.56 7.25
C SER A 19 0.43 9.33 6.98
N ASN A 20 -0.32 8.88 5.95
CA ASN A 20 -1.66 9.38 5.61
C ASN A 20 -1.73 10.92 5.50
N CYS A 21 -0.95 11.48 4.60
CA CYS A 21 -0.98 12.89 4.25
C CYS A 21 -1.08 13.08 2.74
N TYR A 22 -1.41 14.29 2.29
CA TYR A 22 -1.30 14.67 0.88
C TYR A 22 0.15 14.96 0.49
N ALA A 23 0.49 14.80 -0.79
CA ALA A 23 1.84 15.04 -1.29
C ALA A 23 2.33 16.47 -0.99
N TRP A 24 1.46 17.49 -1.14
CA TRP A 24 1.82 18.86 -0.79
C TRP A 24 2.18 19.06 0.69
N GLN A 25 1.59 18.24 1.60
CA GLN A 25 1.92 18.30 3.03
C GLN A 25 3.30 17.68 3.31
N LEU A 26 3.62 16.57 2.66
CA LEU A 26 4.94 15.95 2.73
C LEU A 26 6.02 16.91 2.20
N GLU A 27 5.81 17.48 1.02
CA GLU A 27 6.73 18.45 0.42
C GLU A 27 6.92 19.70 1.29
N LYS A 28 5.84 20.27 1.79
CA LYS A 28 5.89 21.42 2.70
C LYS A 28 6.67 21.11 3.97
N ALA A 29 6.46 19.94 4.57
CA ALA A 29 7.16 19.51 5.77
C ALA A 29 8.66 19.35 5.53
N ASN A 30 9.04 18.68 4.43
CA ASN A 30 10.44 18.48 4.05
C ASN A 30 11.14 19.79 3.66
N ALA A 31 10.46 20.69 2.97
CA ALA A 31 10.99 22.03 2.67
C ALA A 31 11.22 22.87 3.95
N ILE A 32 10.37 22.74 4.96
CA ILE A 32 10.58 23.38 6.28
C ILE A 32 11.78 22.75 6.98
N ALA A 33 11.90 21.43 6.96
CA ALA A 33 13.03 20.73 7.58
C ALA A 33 14.37 21.16 6.91
N GLU A 34 14.40 21.17 5.59
CA GLU A 34 15.60 21.55 4.82
C GLU A 34 16.07 22.99 5.14
N ARG A 35 15.14 23.96 5.13
CA ARG A 35 15.46 25.36 5.46
C ARG A 35 16.00 25.55 6.86
N ASN A 36 15.69 24.67 7.80
CA ASN A 36 16.13 24.75 9.19
C ASN A 36 17.28 23.77 9.52
N GLY A 37 17.79 23.01 8.53
CA GLY A 37 18.82 22.00 8.77
C GLY A 37 18.31 20.82 9.62
N TRP A 38 17.01 20.53 9.58
CA TRP A 38 16.39 19.45 10.34
C TRP A 38 16.29 18.15 9.54
N ALA A 39 16.09 17.04 10.26
CA ALA A 39 15.81 15.74 9.66
C ALA A 39 14.53 15.80 8.81
N LYS A 40 14.65 15.37 7.54
CA LYS A 40 13.52 15.23 6.60
C LYS A 40 12.85 13.86 6.76
N PHE A 41 11.62 13.75 6.35
CA PHE A 41 10.96 12.45 6.19
C PHE A 41 11.64 11.65 5.06
N VAL A 42 12.01 10.41 5.36
CA VAL A 42 12.65 9.48 4.43
C VAL A 42 11.71 8.36 3.99
N SER A 43 10.54 8.26 4.61
CA SER A 43 9.49 7.31 4.24
C SER A 43 8.10 7.89 4.38
N MET A 44 7.21 7.44 3.51
CA MET A 44 5.77 7.71 3.57
C MET A 44 5.02 6.39 3.70
N GLN A 45 4.12 6.29 4.68
CA GLN A 45 3.24 5.12 4.81
C GLN A 45 1.81 5.48 4.42
N GLY A 46 1.26 4.81 3.41
CA GLY A 46 -0.07 5.08 2.89
C GLY A 46 -0.85 3.81 2.52
N HIS A 47 -2.13 3.99 2.22
CA HIS A 47 -3.02 2.93 1.78
C HIS A 47 -2.82 2.66 0.29
N TYR A 48 -2.25 1.50 -0.05
CA TYR A 48 -1.99 1.17 -1.46
C TYR A 48 -1.97 -0.34 -1.70
N ASN A 49 -2.74 -0.80 -2.66
CA ASN A 49 -2.82 -2.18 -3.14
C ASN A 49 -3.57 -2.21 -4.48
N LEU A 50 -3.72 -3.36 -5.11
CA LEU A 50 -4.41 -3.53 -6.40
C LEU A 50 -5.86 -3.01 -6.42
N LEU A 51 -6.56 -3.01 -5.26
CA LEU A 51 -7.94 -2.52 -5.16
C LEU A 51 -8.02 -1.04 -4.75
N PHE A 52 -6.90 -0.40 -4.42
CA PHE A 52 -6.88 1.01 -4.05
C PHE A 52 -5.57 1.65 -4.53
N ARG A 53 -5.63 2.40 -5.63
CA ARG A 53 -4.46 2.91 -6.36
C ARG A 53 -4.42 4.44 -6.44
N GLU A 54 -5.16 5.15 -5.57
CA GLU A 54 -5.26 6.61 -5.61
C GLU A 54 -3.91 7.32 -5.34
N GLU A 55 -2.98 6.66 -4.66
CA GLU A 55 -1.63 7.17 -4.40
C GLU A 55 -0.75 7.30 -5.66
N GLU A 56 -1.13 6.63 -6.76
CA GLU A 56 -0.43 6.74 -8.04
C GLU A 56 -0.59 8.11 -8.71
N ARG A 57 -1.61 8.87 -8.32
CA ARG A 57 -1.90 10.18 -8.91
C ARG A 57 -0.86 11.22 -8.54
N GLU A 58 -0.42 11.24 -7.28
CA GLU A 58 0.43 12.31 -6.77
C GLU A 58 1.49 11.79 -5.79
N MET A 59 1.11 11.01 -4.77
CA MET A 59 2.02 10.63 -3.69
C MET A 59 3.18 9.75 -4.16
N LEU A 60 2.93 8.72 -4.97
CA LEU A 60 4.02 7.88 -5.49
C LEU A 60 4.99 8.65 -6.40
N PRO A 61 4.53 9.51 -7.35
CA PRO A 61 5.41 10.43 -8.06
C PRO A 61 6.23 11.32 -7.13
N CYS A 62 5.61 11.95 -6.14
CA CYS A 62 6.26 12.79 -5.14
C CYS A 62 7.33 12.02 -4.35
N CYS A 63 7.03 10.81 -3.90
CA CYS A 63 7.99 9.97 -3.18
C CYS A 63 9.20 9.61 -4.06
N ARG A 64 8.98 9.29 -5.35
CA ARG A 64 10.07 9.01 -6.29
C ARG A 64 10.96 10.23 -6.52
N ASP A 65 10.37 11.40 -6.76
CA ASP A 65 11.10 12.66 -6.95
C ASP A 65 11.95 13.00 -5.72
N GLY A 66 11.35 12.88 -4.52
CA GLY A 66 12.01 13.16 -3.25
C GLY A 66 12.92 12.04 -2.73
N SER A 67 13.12 10.92 -3.44
CA SER A 67 13.83 9.72 -2.96
C SER A 67 13.30 9.23 -1.60
N ILE A 68 11.98 9.27 -1.41
CA ILE A 68 11.26 8.88 -0.20
C ILE A 68 10.72 7.47 -0.40
N THR A 69 11.02 6.54 0.51
CA THR A 69 10.50 5.18 0.44
C THR A 69 9.02 5.15 0.74
N TYR A 70 8.23 4.62 -0.20
CA TYR A 70 6.80 4.39 0.04
C TYR A 70 6.56 3.01 0.67
N THR A 71 5.84 2.99 1.80
CA THR A 71 5.58 1.77 2.58
C THR A 71 4.07 1.49 2.65
N PRO A 72 3.50 0.73 1.67
CA PRO A 72 2.07 0.43 1.64
C PRO A 72 1.58 -0.32 2.87
N TYR A 73 0.54 0.18 3.54
CA TYR A 73 -0.23 -0.65 4.46
C TYR A 73 -1.46 -1.25 3.76
N SER A 74 -2.02 -2.31 4.35
CA SER A 74 -3.09 -3.12 3.74
C SER A 74 -2.74 -3.68 2.34
N PRO A 75 -1.53 -4.22 2.13
CA PRO A 75 -1.07 -4.64 0.81
C PRO A 75 -1.92 -5.75 0.19
N LEU A 76 -2.67 -6.50 1.02
CA LEU A 76 -3.59 -7.58 0.60
C LEU A 76 -5.06 -7.19 0.75
N ALA A 77 -5.38 -5.90 0.80
CA ALA A 77 -6.75 -5.37 0.93
C ALA A 77 -7.56 -6.03 2.06
N SER A 78 -6.95 -6.15 3.25
CA SER A 78 -7.53 -6.84 4.42
C SER A 78 -7.89 -8.31 4.15
N GLY A 79 -7.21 -8.95 3.19
CA GLY A 79 -7.39 -10.34 2.81
C GLY A 79 -8.33 -10.57 1.62
N ARG A 80 -8.91 -9.52 1.02
CA ARG A 80 -9.78 -9.63 -0.17
C ARG A 80 -9.03 -10.15 -1.39
N LEU A 81 -7.79 -9.74 -1.60
CA LEU A 81 -6.94 -10.21 -2.69
C LEU A 81 -6.49 -11.67 -2.55
N VAL A 82 -6.56 -12.22 -1.32
CA VAL A 82 -6.07 -13.59 -1.04
C VAL A 82 -7.15 -14.65 -1.25
N LYS A 83 -8.42 -14.25 -1.19
CA LYS A 83 -9.57 -15.13 -1.32
C LYS A 83 -10.27 -14.94 -2.66
N PRO A 84 -10.77 -16.01 -3.29
CA PRO A 84 -11.60 -15.87 -4.47
C PRO A 84 -12.76 -14.91 -4.23
N ALA A 85 -13.18 -14.22 -5.27
CA ALA A 85 -14.32 -13.30 -5.20
C ALA A 85 -15.57 -14.05 -4.67
N GLY A 86 -16.24 -13.45 -3.68
CA GLY A 86 -17.43 -14.03 -3.05
C GLY A 86 -17.17 -14.97 -1.86
N GLU A 87 -15.92 -15.38 -1.60
CA GLU A 87 -15.60 -16.16 -0.41
C GLU A 87 -15.67 -15.29 0.85
N VAL A 88 -16.51 -15.68 1.80
CA VAL A 88 -16.75 -14.96 3.05
C VAL A 88 -15.93 -15.55 4.19
N THR A 89 -15.09 -14.73 4.83
CA THR A 89 -14.36 -15.12 6.04
C THR A 89 -14.90 -14.38 7.26
N LYS A 90 -14.69 -14.92 8.46
CA LYS A 90 -15.08 -14.25 9.71
C LYS A 90 -14.51 -12.83 9.79
N ARG A 91 -13.27 -12.61 9.35
CA ARG A 91 -12.64 -11.28 9.34
C ARG A 91 -13.36 -10.32 8.38
N LEU A 92 -13.70 -10.78 7.17
CA LEU A 92 -14.42 -9.96 6.19
C LEU A 92 -15.81 -9.55 6.69
N THR A 93 -16.44 -10.36 7.56
CA THR A 93 -17.76 -10.05 8.14
C THR A 93 -17.71 -9.17 9.38
N THR A 94 -16.62 -9.19 10.15
CA THR A 94 -16.53 -8.51 11.45
C THR A 94 -15.67 -7.25 11.45
N ASP A 95 -14.77 -7.09 10.47
CA ASP A 95 -13.86 -5.93 10.39
C ASP A 95 -14.58 -4.73 9.74
N ALA A 96 -15.16 -3.87 10.60
CA ALA A 96 -15.89 -2.66 10.16
C ALA A 96 -14.99 -1.68 9.39
N VAL A 97 -13.70 -1.59 9.73
CA VAL A 97 -12.75 -0.71 9.03
C VAL A 97 -12.47 -1.24 7.62
N ALA A 98 -12.28 -2.55 7.47
CA ALA A 98 -12.11 -3.15 6.15
C ALA A 98 -13.38 -3.00 5.29
N LYS A 99 -14.56 -3.14 5.87
CA LYS A 99 -15.84 -2.91 5.18
C LYS A 99 -15.96 -1.48 4.67
N SER A 100 -15.67 -0.49 5.51
CA SER A 100 -15.76 0.93 5.11
C SER A 100 -14.79 1.30 3.98
N LYS A 101 -13.71 0.52 3.80
CA LYS A 101 -12.71 0.77 2.75
C LYS A 101 -13.07 0.14 1.40
N TYR A 102 -13.70 -1.03 1.40
CA TYR A 102 -13.77 -1.87 0.20
C TYR A 102 -15.18 -2.32 -0.20
N ASP A 103 -16.18 -2.30 0.72
CA ASP A 103 -17.48 -2.89 0.39
C ASP A 103 -18.28 -2.07 -0.63
N ALA A 104 -17.98 -0.77 -0.75
CA ALA A 104 -18.65 0.10 -1.71
C ALA A 104 -18.25 -0.18 -3.18
N THR A 105 -17.11 -0.83 -3.40
CA THR A 105 -16.52 -1.09 -4.72
C THR A 105 -16.32 -2.60 -4.98
N LYS A 106 -16.96 -3.44 -4.18
CA LYS A 106 -16.74 -4.89 -4.20
C LYS A 106 -17.03 -5.55 -5.56
N ASP A 107 -17.99 -5.02 -6.31
CA ASP A 107 -18.39 -5.61 -7.59
C ASP A 107 -17.36 -5.26 -8.68
N GLU A 108 -16.88 -4.01 -8.72
CA GLU A 108 -15.80 -3.56 -9.59
C GLU A 108 -14.46 -4.25 -9.24
N ASP A 109 -14.15 -4.33 -7.95
CA ASP A 109 -12.94 -4.97 -7.43
C ASP A 109 -12.91 -6.49 -7.70
N GLY A 110 -14.08 -7.11 -7.87
CA GLY A 110 -14.23 -8.54 -8.14
C GLY A 110 -13.46 -9.00 -9.38
N VAL A 111 -13.39 -8.17 -10.42
CA VAL A 111 -12.64 -8.46 -11.64
C VAL A 111 -11.13 -8.49 -11.38
N ILE A 112 -10.61 -7.55 -10.59
CA ILE A 112 -9.20 -7.52 -10.23
C ILE A 112 -8.83 -8.76 -9.40
N ILE A 113 -9.67 -9.11 -8.42
CA ILE A 113 -9.48 -10.30 -7.58
C ILE A 113 -9.45 -11.56 -8.45
N ALA A 114 -10.38 -11.71 -9.40
CA ALA A 114 -10.40 -12.85 -10.31
C ALA A 114 -9.11 -12.95 -11.14
N ARG A 115 -8.61 -11.83 -11.68
CA ARG A 115 -7.35 -11.79 -12.45
C ARG A 115 -6.12 -12.14 -11.60
N VAL A 116 -6.09 -11.73 -10.33
CA VAL A 116 -5.03 -12.15 -9.38
C VAL A 116 -5.00 -13.65 -9.23
N HIS A 117 -6.17 -14.28 -9.04
CA HIS A 117 -6.27 -15.74 -8.89
C HIS A 117 -5.93 -16.49 -10.18
N GLU A 118 -6.34 -15.98 -11.34
CA GLU A 118 -6.00 -16.54 -12.64
C GLU A 118 -4.48 -16.57 -12.87
N ILE A 119 -3.77 -15.46 -12.64
CA ILE A 119 -2.31 -15.43 -12.76
C ILE A 119 -1.66 -16.36 -11.73
N ALA A 120 -2.18 -16.38 -10.50
CA ALA A 120 -1.67 -17.24 -9.44
C ALA A 120 -1.75 -18.72 -9.86
N GLU A 121 -2.89 -19.17 -10.36
CA GLU A 121 -3.10 -20.54 -10.86
C GLU A 121 -2.18 -20.85 -12.04
N LYS A 122 -2.15 -19.98 -13.06
CA LYS A 122 -1.31 -20.15 -14.26
C LYS A 122 0.18 -20.27 -13.92
N ARG A 123 0.65 -19.60 -12.88
CA ARG A 123 2.06 -19.61 -12.46
C ARG A 123 2.37 -20.61 -11.34
N GLY A 124 1.38 -21.32 -10.80
CA GLY A 124 1.55 -22.19 -9.63
C GLY A 124 1.98 -21.41 -8.37
N LEU A 125 1.56 -20.15 -8.26
CA LEU A 125 1.83 -19.26 -7.14
C LEU A 125 0.56 -19.00 -6.32
N THR A 126 0.70 -18.40 -5.15
CA THR A 126 -0.44 -17.94 -4.35
C THR A 126 -0.87 -16.54 -4.74
N ALA A 127 -2.15 -16.21 -4.53
CA ALA A 127 -2.67 -14.85 -4.72
C ALA A 127 -1.92 -13.81 -3.85
N THR A 128 -1.44 -14.21 -2.67
CA THR A 128 -0.54 -13.40 -1.83
C THR A 128 0.74 -13.03 -2.55
N GLN A 129 1.39 -14.01 -3.18
CA GLN A 129 2.64 -13.79 -3.91
C GLN A 129 2.45 -12.90 -5.12
N ILE A 130 1.36 -13.06 -5.87
CA ILE A 130 1.02 -12.19 -7.02
C ILE A 130 0.76 -10.76 -6.53
N SER A 131 -0.10 -10.57 -5.52
CA SER A 131 -0.46 -9.23 -5.02
C SER A 131 0.73 -8.47 -4.43
N LEU A 132 1.60 -9.15 -3.69
CA LEU A 132 2.82 -8.54 -3.15
C LEU A 132 3.87 -8.35 -4.24
N GLY A 133 4.01 -9.29 -5.18
CA GLY A 133 4.88 -9.15 -6.34
C GLY A 133 4.53 -7.91 -7.16
N TRP A 134 3.23 -7.65 -7.37
CA TRP A 134 2.77 -6.42 -8.02
C TRP A 134 3.22 -5.15 -7.27
N LEU A 135 3.07 -5.10 -5.95
CA LEU A 135 3.54 -3.95 -5.16
C LEU A 135 5.05 -3.73 -5.30
N LEU A 136 5.82 -4.81 -5.39
CA LEU A 136 7.27 -4.72 -5.58
C LEU A 136 7.65 -4.16 -6.97
N THR A 137 6.79 -4.28 -7.99
CA THR A 137 7.02 -3.62 -9.30
C THR A 137 6.90 -2.08 -9.21
N LYS A 138 6.32 -1.57 -8.13
CA LYS A 138 6.10 -0.12 -7.90
C LYS A 138 7.18 0.54 -7.04
N ASP A 139 8.31 -0.15 -6.82
CA ASP A 139 9.41 0.31 -5.94
C ASP A 139 8.94 0.64 -4.52
N THR A 140 8.05 -0.17 -3.97
CA THR A 140 7.50 0.00 -2.63
C THR A 140 7.99 -1.07 -1.66
N VAL A 141 7.89 -0.78 -0.36
CA VAL A 141 8.20 -1.74 0.72
C VAL A 141 6.92 -2.06 1.49
N PRO A 142 6.16 -3.11 1.11
CA PRO A 142 4.87 -3.42 1.70
C PRO A 142 4.96 -3.83 3.17
N ILE A 143 4.02 -3.32 3.99
CA ILE A 143 3.87 -3.73 5.40
C ILE A 143 2.83 -4.84 5.48
N VAL A 144 3.30 -6.06 5.65
CA VAL A 144 2.46 -7.27 5.67
C VAL A 144 2.07 -7.64 7.09
N GLY A 145 0.76 -7.71 7.35
CA GLY A 145 0.23 -8.23 8.62
C GLY A 145 0.28 -9.76 8.64
N ALA A 146 0.89 -10.34 9.66
CA ALA A 146 0.99 -11.78 9.83
C ALA A 146 0.55 -12.20 11.24
N THR A 147 -0.34 -13.21 11.32
CA THR A 147 -0.79 -13.83 12.57
C THR A 147 -0.41 -15.31 12.65
N LYS A 148 0.19 -15.85 11.59
CA LYS A 148 0.66 -17.24 11.49
C LYS A 148 2.02 -17.25 10.77
N LEU A 149 2.84 -18.26 11.06
CA LEU A 149 4.14 -18.45 10.40
C LEU A 149 3.98 -18.53 8.86
N SER A 150 2.99 -19.26 8.38
CA SER A 150 2.71 -19.38 6.93
C SER A 150 2.42 -18.03 6.24
N HIS A 151 1.93 -17.02 6.95
CA HIS A 151 1.76 -15.67 6.39
C HIS A 151 3.12 -14.98 6.18
N VAL A 152 4.05 -15.17 7.11
CA VAL A 152 5.42 -14.62 7.00
C VAL A 152 6.16 -15.30 5.85
N GLU A 153 6.10 -16.64 5.79
CA GLU A 153 6.74 -17.43 4.74
C GLU A 153 6.19 -17.08 3.35
N GLY A 154 4.86 -17.00 3.21
CA GLY A 154 4.21 -16.62 1.95
C GLY A 154 4.57 -15.18 1.50
N ALA A 155 4.70 -14.24 2.45
CA ALA A 155 5.14 -12.89 2.15
C ALA A 155 6.62 -12.84 1.73
N ALA A 156 7.49 -13.58 2.41
CA ALA A 156 8.91 -13.66 2.07
C ALA A 156 9.13 -14.25 0.67
N GLN A 157 8.37 -15.27 0.30
CA GLN A 157 8.43 -15.87 -1.04
C GLN A 157 8.01 -14.90 -2.15
N ALA A 158 7.19 -13.89 -1.85
CA ALA A 158 6.79 -12.88 -2.84
C ALA A 158 7.97 -12.03 -3.35
N VAL A 159 9.04 -11.89 -2.56
CA VAL A 159 10.23 -11.11 -2.95
C VAL A 159 10.88 -11.63 -4.23
N GLY A 160 10.79 -12.93 -4.49
CA GLY A 160 11.30 -13.56 -5.71
C GLY A 160 10.36 -13.47 -6.92
N VAL A 161 9.14 -12.99 -6.75
CA VAL A 161 8.14 -12.96 -7.82
C VAL A 161 8.39 -11.76 -8.73
N LYS A 162 8.63 -12.03 -10.01
CA LYS A 162 8.72 -11.02 -11.07
C LYS A 162 7.49 -11.16 -11.97
N LEU A 163 6.64 -10.15 -11.99
CA LEU A 163 5.55 -10.05 -12.95
C LEU A 163 6.09 -9.45 -14.26
N SER A 164 5.57 -9.92 -15.41
CA SER A 164 5.85 -9.26 -16.68
C SER A 164 5.05 -7.95 -16.81
N ASP A 165 5.42 -7.13 -17.80
CA ASP A 165 4.68 -5.90 -18.09
C ASP A 165 3.24 -6.22 -18.52
N GLU A 166 3.03 -7.32 -19.27
CA GLU A 166 1.71 -7.77 -19.68
C GLU A 166 0.86 -8.25 -18.49
N GLU A 167 1.46 -9.00 -17.56
CA GLU A 167 0.78 -9.44 -16.34
C GLU A 167 0.41 -8.25 -15.46
N THR A 168 1.33 -7.29 -15.33
CA THR A 168 1.09 -6.05 -14.59
C THR A 168 -0.04 -5.24 -15.22
N ALA A 169 0.00 -5.01 -16.52
CA ALA A 169 -1.05 -4.30 -17.25
C ALA A 169 -2.41 -5.03 -17.15
N TYR A 170 -2.41 -6.36 -17.24
CA TYR A 170 -3.62 -7.18 -17.09
C TYR A 170 -4.27 -7.02 -15.71
N LEU A 171 -3.48 -6.95 -14.64
CA LEU A 171 -3.99 -6.71 -13.29
C LEU A 171 -4.53 -5.28 -13.11
N GLU A 172 -3.95 -4.31 -13.81
CA GLU A 172 -4.22 -2.89 -13.64
C GLU A 172 -5.37 -2.35 -14.49
N GLU A 173 -5.59 -2.94 -15.66
CA GLU A 173 -6.58 -2.47 -16.63
C GLU A 173 -8.01 -2.30 -16.06
N PRO A 174 -8.54 -3.22 -15.19
CA PRO A 174 -9.90 -3.08 -14.67
C PRO A 174 -10.06 -2.02 -13.58
N TYR A 175 -8.98 -1.36 -13.15
CA TYR A 175 -9.05 -0.44 -12.03
C TYR A 175 -9.94 0.77 -12.31
N VAL A 176 -10.92 0.98 -11.44
CA VAL A 176 -11.77 2.18 -11.44
C VAL A 176 -11.36 3.06 -10.26
N PRO A 177 -11.17 4.38 -10.48
CA PRO A 177 -10.80 5.28 -9.39
C PRO A 177 -11.79 5.27 -8.23
N HIS A 178 -11.26 5.20 -7.03
CA HIS A 178 -12.02 5.11 -5.79
C HIS A 178 -12.07 6.46 -5.06
N LYS A 179 -13.11 6.65 -4.25
CA LYS A 179 -13.11 7.74 -3.27
C LYS A 179 -12.06 7.48 -2.21
N LEU A 180 -11.45 8.54 -1.70
CA LEU A 180 -10.54 8.43 -0.56
C LEU A 180 -11.26 7.81 0.64
N VAL A 181 -10.62 6.86 1.29
CA VAL A 181 -11.17 6.08 2.40
C VAL A 181 -10.26 6.11 3.63
N GLY A 182 -10.78 5.68 4.77
CA GLY A 182 -10.01 5.68 6.02
C GLY A 182 -9.65 7.08 6.48
N VAL A 183 -8.42 7.26 6.97
CA VAL A 183 -7.95 8.55 7.52
C VAL A 183 -8.04 9.68 6.48
N MET A 184 -7.73 9.40 5.22
CA MET A 184 -7.75 10.42 4.17
C MET A 184 -9.16 10.89 3.80
N SER A 185 -10.21 10.12 4.11
CA SER A 185 -11.61 10.52 3.85
C SER A 185 -12.09 11.68 4.72
N PHE A 186 -11.41 11.96 5.83
CA PHE A 186 -11.75 13.03 6.77
C PHE A 186 -11.02 14.35 6.49
N ASN A 187 -9.98 14.32 5.66
CA ASN A 187 -9.21 15.52 5.28
C ASN A 187 -9.98 16.30 4.18
N ARG A 188 -11.12 16.86 4.55
CA ARG A 188 -12.00 17.57 3.59
C ARG A 188 -11.77 19.09 3.53
N GLU A 189 -10.78 19.64 4.23
CA GLU A 189 -10.45 21.08 4.17
C GLU A 189 -8.94 21.33 4.30
#